data_5502430b00473122e1cf681cc9479e1b
#
_entry.id   5502430b00473122e1cf681cc9479e1b
#
_cell.length_a   1.000
_cell.length_b   1.000
_cell.length_c   1.000
_cell.angle_alpha   90.00
_cell.angle_beta   90.00
_cell.angle_gamma   90.00
#
_symmetry.space_group_name_H-M   'P 1'
#
loop_
_entity.id
_entity.type
_entity.pdbx_description
1 polymer ?
#
loop_
_entity_poly.entity_id
_entity_poly.type
_entity_poly.pdbx_seq_one_letter_code
_entity_poly.pdbx_strand_id
1 'polypeptide(L)'
;MIMEQNSAQKNMWNTAGKAGLFLGLASTAYLFITQAIGQAELPAFLNSILGFVLWAAKFVGCIWIMKFFMKRHVSENSDSTNSDTFKLGTIMALLSAIVYSAAAFANVAFISPELFQTQMDMMMQQMAPMMDSNTMSVMETYMENLAQITFVSNLIYCFLFGMILSFILSRSIPSKDPFAEYKPDEQ
;
A
#
# COMPACT_ATOMS: atom_id res chain seq x y z
N MET A 1 7.57 -31.05 15.50
CA MET A 1 8.43 -29.87 15.32
C MET A 1 8.43 -29.37 13.86
N ILE A 2 8.95 -30.11 12.85
CA ILE A 2 8.96 -29.64 11.43
C ILE A 2 7.54 -29.48 10.85
N MET A 3 6.60 -30.38 11.17
CA MET A 3 5.20 -30.29 10.69
C MET A 3 4.42 -29.12 11.31
N GLU A 4 4.64 -28.81 12.57
CA GLU A 4 4.00 -27.66 13.25
C GLU A 4 4.51 -26.33 12.73
N GLN A 5 5.81 -26.22 12.47
CA GLN A 5 6.42 -25.04 11.86
C GLN A 5 5.86 -24.78 10.45
N ASN A 6 5.68 -25.82 9.64
CA ASN A 6 5.05 -25.72 8.32
C ASN A 6 3.57 -25.30 8.40
N SER A 7 2.83 -25.75 9.39
CA SER A 7 1.41 -25.37 9.55
C SER A 7 1.25 -23.94 10.01
N ALA A 8 2.07 -23.46 10.93
CA ALA A 8 2.08 -22.08 11.41
C ALA A 8 2.47 -21.10 10.29
N GLN A 9 3.49 -21.44 9.51
CA GLN A 9 3.92 -20.63 8.36
C GLN A 9 2.83 -20.55 7.28
N LYS A 10 2.17 -21.67 6.97
CA LYS A 10 1.06 -21.71 6.01
C LYS A 10 -0.11 -20.86 6.47
N ASN A 11 -0.43 -20.88 7.77
CA ASN A 11 -1.50 -20.06 8.34
C ASN A 11 -1.15 -18.56 8.26
N MET A 12 0.10 -18.18 8.52
CA MET A 12 0.60 -16.80 8.39
C MET A 12 0.43 -16.29 6.95
N TRP A 13 0.86 -17.08 5.94
CA TRP A 13 0.71 -16.70 4.52
C TRP A 13 -0.74 -16.59 4.09
N ASN A 14 -1.62 -17.47 4.55
CA ASN A 14 -3.05 -17.41 4.25
C ASN A 14 -3.70 -16.15 4.85
N THR A 15 -3.37 -15.83 6.09
CA THR A 15 -3.85 -14.61 6.76
C THR A 15 -3.31 -13.36 6.07
N ALA A 16 -2.01 -13.34 5.75
CA ALA A 16 -1.37 -12.25 5.03
C ALA A 16 -1.97 -12.05 3.63
N GLY A 17 -2.24 -13.15 2.92
CA GLY A 17 -2.86 -13.12 1.60
C GLY A 17 -4.25 -12.49 1.60
N LYS A 18 -5.11 -12.92 2.52
CA LYS A 18 -6.46 -12.35 2.67
C LYS A 18 -6.42 -10.87 3.04
N ALA A 19 -5.60 -10.52 4.04
CA ALA A 19 -5.49 -9.15 4.51
C ALA A 19 -4.84 -8.23 3.48
N GLY A 20 -3.78 -8.68 2.80
CA GLY A 20 -3.09 -7.92 1.77
C GLY A 20 -3.99 -7.67 0.55
N LEU A 21 -4.74 -8.69 0.12
CA LEU A 21 -5.74 -8.53 -0.94
C LEU A 21 -6.81 -7.50 -0.55
N PHE A 22 -7.35 -7.61 0.67
CA PHE A 22 -8.38 -6.69 1.15
C PHE A 22 -7.88 -5.24 1.22
N LEU A 23 -6.67 -5.03 1.76
CA LEU A 23 -6.01 -3.73 1.81
C LEU A 23 -5.72 -3.16 0.41
N GLY A 24 -5.26 -4.00 -0.51
CA GLY A 24 -5.00 -3.64 -1.89
C GLY A 24 -6.26 -3.22 -2.63
N LEU A 25 -7.35 -4.00 -2.49
CA LEU A 25 -8.64 -3.67 -3.08
C LEU A 25 -9.26 -2.39 -2.48
N ALA A 26 -9.16 -2.19 -1.17
CA ALA A 26 -9.61 -0.96 -0.53
C ALA A 26 -8.84 0.27 -1.05
N SER A 27 -7.52 0.12 -1.23
CA SER A 27 -6.69 1.18 -1.82
C SER A 27 -7.01 1.42 -3.31
N THR A 28 -7.35 0.38 -4.05
CA THR A 28 -7.79 0.47 -5.45
C THR A 28 -9.14 1.16 -5.56
N ALA A 29 -10.09 0.82 -4.70
CA ALA A 29 -11.39 1.52 -4.65
C ALA A 29 -11.19 3.02 -4.38
N TYR A 30 -10.33 3.37 -3.44
CA TYR A 30 -9.96 4.76 -3.17
C TYR A 30 -9.39 5.46 -4.42
N LEU A 31 -8.51 4.80 -5.18
CA LEU A 31 -7.95 5.34 -6.43
C LEU A 31 -9.07 5.77 -7.39
N PHE A 32 -10.00 4.86 -7.68
CA PHE A 32 -11.08 5.15 -8.62
C PHE A 32 -12.11 6.17 -8.09
N ILE A 33 -12.40 6.15 -6.80
CA ILE A 33 -13.29 7.16 -6.17
C ILE A 33 -12.66 8.55 -6.29
N THR A 34 -11.38 8.70 -5.96
CA THR A 34 -10.71 10.00 -6.05
C THR A 34 -10.58 10.48 -7.49
N GLN A 35 -10.34 9.56 -8.44
CA GLN A 35 -10.32 9.90 -9.86
C GLN A 35 -11.69 10.37 -10.36
N ALA A 36 -12.77 9.67 -9.98
CA ALA A 36 -14.13 10.06 -10.35
C ALA A 36 -14.52 11.43 -9.78
N ILE A 37 -14.13 11.73 -8.54
CA ILE A 37 -14.36 13.04 -7.92
C ILE A 37 -13.51 14.12 -8.61
N GLY A 38 -12.27 13.81 -8.98
CA GLY A 38 -11.42 14.77 -9.72
C GLY A 38 -11.93 15.10 -11.12
N GLN A 39 -12.71 14.20 -11.74
CA GLN A 39 -13.37 14.44 -13.03
C GLN A 39 -14.72 15.16 -12.89
N ALA A 40 -15.32 15.13 -11.70
CA ALA A 40 -16.52 15.88 -11.45
C ALA A 40 -16.19 17.38 -11.39
N GLU A 41 -16.92 18.21 -12.13
CA GLU A 41 -16.74 19.68 -12.16
C GLU A 41 -17.20 20.31 -10.84
N LEU A 42 -16.57 19.91 -9.72
CA LEU A 42 -16.86 20.45 -8.42
C LEU A 42 -16.07 21.73 -8.15
N PRO A 43 -16.62 22.69 -7.40
CA PRO A 43 -15.86 23.83 -6.92
C PRO A 43 -14.57 23.39 -6.22
N ALA A 44 -13.46 24.08 -6.49
CA ALA A 44 -12.12 23.71 -5.97
C ALA A 44 -12.10 23.49 -4.46
N PHE A 45 -12.86 24.27 -3.70
CA PHE A 45 -13.01 24.15 -2.24
C PHE A 45 -13.62 22.80 -1.84
N LEU A 46 -14.71 22.39 -2.49
CA LEU A 46 -15.37 21.10 -2.21
C LEU A 46 -14.48 19.94 -2.60
N ASN A 47 -13.79 20.01 -3.74
CA ASN A 47 -12.85 18.99 -4.17
C ASN A 47 -11.72 18.80 -3.17
N SER A 48 -11.17 19.89 -2.63
CA SER A 48 -10.12 19.84 -1.60
C SER A 48 -10.60 19.20 -0.30
N ILE A 49 -11.79 19.54 0.19
CA ILE A 49 -12.36 18.95 1.40
C ILE A 49 -12.62 17.45 1.21
N LEU A 50 -13.28 17.08 0.10
CA LEU A 50 -13.55 15.67 -0.20
C LEU A 50 -12.26 14.86 -0.34
N GLY A 51 -11.26 15.40 -1.02
CA GLY A 51 -9.95 14.78 -1.14
C GLY A 51 -9.29 14.53 0.22
N PHE A 52 -9.32 15.51 1.11
CA PHE A 52 -8.78 15.37 2.47
C PHE A 52 -9.54 14.34 3.31
N VAL A 53 -10.87 14.37 3.29
CA VAL A 53 -11.71 13.42 4.02
C VAL A 53 -11.47 11.99 3.54
N LEU A 54 -11.42 11.79 2.23
CA LEU A 54 -11.16 10.48 1.63
C LEU A 54 -9.73 9.99 1.94
N TRP A 55 -8.74 10.88 1.90
CA TRP A 55 -7.38 10.55 2.27
C TRP A 55 -7.30 10.10 3.74
N ALA A 56 -7.92 10.86 4.66
CA ALA A 56 -7.97 10.51 6.07
C ALA A 56 -8.69 9.18 6.31
N ALA A 57 -9.83 8.97 5.64
CA ALA A 57 -10.59 7.72 5.73
C ALA A 57 -9.77 6.52 5.24
N LYS A 58 -9.08 6.65 4.09
CA LYS A 58 -8.16 5.62 3.59
C LYS A 58 -7.06 5.32 4.61
N PHE A 59 -6.40 6.35 5.11
CA PHE A 59 -5.26 6.21 6.03
C PHE A 59 -5.69 5.49 7.31
N VAL A 60 -6.73 5.98 7.98
CA VAL A 60 -7.26 5.38 9.21
C VAL A 60 -7.79 3.96 8.95
N GLY A 61 -8.51 3.77 7.85
CA GLY A 61 -9.04 2.47 7.45
C GLY A 61 -7.96 1.42 7.22
N CYS A 62 -6.88 1.78 6.50
CA CYS A 62 -5.75 0.88 6.26
C CYS A 62 -5.04 0.48 7.57
N ILE A 63 -4.81 1.44 8.48
CA ILE A 63 -4.21 1.17 9.79
C ILE A 63 -5.13 0.24 10.60
N TRP A 64 -6.44 0.52 10.61
CA TRP A 64 -7.41 -0.28 11.36
C TRP A 64 -7.48 -1.71 10.84
N ILE A 65 -7.58 -1.91 9.52
CA ILE A 65 -7.61 -3.23 8.88
C ILE A 65 -6.32 -4.00 9.19
N MET A 66 -5.17 -3.37 9.02
CA MET A 66 -3.88 -3.99 9.29
C MET A 66 -3.78 -4.43 10.76
N LYS A 67 -4.10 -3.52 11.69
CA LYS A 67 -4.13 -3.81 13.13
C LYS A 67 -5.10 -4.94 13.48
N PHE A 68 -6.28 -4.97 12.86
CA PHE A 68 -7.29 -6.01 13.07
C PHE A 68 -6.74 -7.40 12.71
N PHE A 69 -6.17 -7.56 11.52
CA PHE A 69 -5.61 -8.85 11.09
C PHE A 69 -4.39 -9.28 11.90
N MET A 70 -3.51 -8.35 12.25
CA MET A 70 -2.34 -8.62 13.11
C MET A 70 -2.79 -9.07 14.50
N LYS A 71 -3.73 -8.36 15.11
CA LYS A 71 -4.30 -8.69 16.42
C LYS A 71 -4.99 -10.06 16.42
N ARG A 72 -5.76 -10.33 15.37
CA ARG A 72 -6.42 -11.63 15.20
C ARG A 72 -5.41 -12.76 15.10
N HIS A 73 -4.35 -12.58 14.31
CA HIS A 73 -3.28 -13.58 14.18
C HIS A 73 -2.63 -13.91 15.53
N VAL A 74 -2.29 -12.89 16.33
CA VAL A 74 -1.73 -13.06 17.68
C VAL A 74 -2.73 -13.77 18.61
N SER A 75 -4.04 -13.49 18.48
CA SER A 75 -5.05 -14.14 19.31
C SER A 75 -5.24 -15.63 18.97
N GLU A 76 -5.07 -16.01 17.71
CA GLU A 76 -5.20 -17.38 17.22
C GLU A 76 -3.93 -18.23 17.45
N ASN A 77 -2.76 -17.58 17.63
CA ASN A 77 -1.47 -18.24 17.81
C ASN A 77 -0.85 -17.83 19.16
N SER A 78 -0.85 -18.73 20.13
CA SER A 78 -0.36 -18.47 21.49
C SER A 78 1.12 -18.14 21.55
N ASP A 79 1.92 -18.68 20.64
CA ASP A 79 3.38 -18.58 20.61
C ASP A 79 3.88 -17.46 19.67
N SER A 80 2.95 -16.59 19.22
CA SER A 80 3.27 -15.50 18.29
C SER A 80 4.09 -14.41 18.99
N THR A 81 5.29 -14.16 18.46
CA THR A 81 6.19 -13.10 18.92
C THR A 81 5.92 -11.78 18.23
N ASN A 82 6.48 -10.67 18.74
CA ASN A 82 6.44 -9.38 18.04
C ASN A 82 7.13 -9.44 16.67
N SER A 83 8.16 -10.28 16.53
CA SER A 83 8.85 -10.54 15.26
C SER A 83 7.92 -11.20 14.24
N ASP A 84 7.12 -12.18 14.65
CA ASP A 84 6.18 -12.85 13.75
C ASP A 84 5.02 -11.93 13.35
N THR A 85 4.57 -11.10 14.27
CA THR A 85 3.57 -10.06 14.00
C THR A 85 4.10 -9.03 13.00
N PHE A 86 5.38 -8.62 13.11
CA PHE A 86 6.03 -7.74 12.15
C PHE A 86 6.17 -8.41 10.77
N LYS A 87 6.62 -9.67 10.71
CA LYS A 87 6.71 -10.43 9.45
C LYS A 87 5.35 -10.53 8.76
N LEU A 88 4.30 -10.87 9.51
CA LEU A 88 2.94 -10.92 8.99
C LEU A 88 2.54 -9.58 8.35
N GLY A 89 2.71 -8.47 9.07
CA GLY A 89 2.36 -7.14 8.58
C GLY A 89 3.19 -6.72 7.37
N THR A 90 4.46 -7.11 7.29
CA THR A 90 5.33 -6.84 6.13
C THR A 90 4.86 -7.60 4.89
N ILE A 91 4.46 -8.87 5.04
CA ILE A 91 3.91 -9.67 3.92
C ILE A 91 2.56 -9.07 3.47
N MET A 92 1.70 -8.68 4.41
CA MET A 92 0.44 -7.99 4.10
C MET A 92 0.69 -6.70 3.30
N ALA A 93 1.67 -5.90 3.71
CA ALA A 93 2.06 -4.67 3.04
C ALA A 93 2.55 -4.93 1.61
N LEU A 94 3.40 -5.94 1.41
CA LEU A 94 3.91 -6.34 0.09
C LEU A 94 2.77 -6.76 -0.84
N LEU A 95 1.90 -7.66 -0.37
CA LEU A 95 0.78 -8.15 -1.19
C LEU A 95 -0.22 -7.04 -1.53
N SER A 96 -0.52 -6.16 -0.57
CA SER A 96 -1.35 -4.98 -0.79
C SER A 96 -0.71 -4.02 -1.81
N ALA A 97 0.60 -3.78 -1.71
CA ALA A 97 1.34 -2.94 -2.63
C ALA A 97 1.30 -3.49 -4.07
N ILE A 98 1.46 -4.80 -4.25
CA ILE A 98 1.36 -5.46 -5.56
C ILE A 98 -0.03 -5.26 -6.16
N VAL A 99 -1.10 -5.53 -5.41
CA VAL A 99 -2.48 -5.39 -5.88
C VAL A 99 -2.78 -3.95 -6.28
N TYR A 100 -2.44 -3.00 -5.43
CA TYR A 100 -2.67 -1.58 -5.69
C TYR A 100 -1.85 -1.07 -6.89
N SER A 101 -0.57 -1.44 -6.98
CA SER A 101 0.30 -1.01 -8.07
C SER A 101 -0.12 -1.59 -9.42
N ALA A 102 -0.59 -2.86 -9.43
CA ALA A 102 -1.14 -3.47 -10.63
C ALA A 102 -2.43 -2.76 -11.09
N ALA A 103 -3.30 -2.39 -10.16
CA ALA A 103 -4.50 -1.62 -10.47
C ALA A 103 -4.17 -0.20 -10.97
N ALA A 104 -3.18 0.47 -10.37
CA ALA A 104 -2.72 1.79 -10.81
C ALA A 104 -2.07 1.72 -12.20
N PHE A 105 -1.27 0.69 -12.47
CA PHE A 105 -0.74 0.42 -13.81
C PHE A 105 -1.86 0.23 -14.83
N ALA A 106 -2.81 -0.65 -14.52
CA ALA A 106 -3.94 -0.92 -15.41
C ALA A 106 -4.78 0.34 -15.68
N ASN A 107 -4.93 1.20 -14.67
CA ASN A 107 -5.64 2.47 -14.82
C ASN A 107 -4.95 3.40 -15.82
N VAL A 108 -3.64 3.57 -15.70
CA VAL A 108 -2.85 4.43 -16.61
C VAL A 108 -2.76 3.83 -18.02
N ALA A 109 -2.52 2.50 -18.11
CA ALA A 109 -2.25 1.86 -19.40
C ALA A 109 -3.51 1.55 -20.22
N PHE A 110 -4.63 1.22 -19.55
CA PHE A 110 -5.79 0.60 -20.22
C PHE A 110 -7.14 1.25 -19.90
N ILE A 111 -7.34 1.72 -18.64
CA ILE A 111 -8.67 2.18 -18.22
C ILE A 111 -8.88 3.64 -18.56
N SER A 112 -7.90 4.49 -18.27
CA SER A 112 -8.02 5.95 -18.44
C SER A 112 -6.76 6.58 -19.05
N PRO A 113 -6.17 6.02 -20.13
CA PRO A 113 -4.94 6.54 -20.72
C PRO A 113 -5.07 7.99 -21.15
N GLU A 114 -6.18 8.36 -21.77
CA GLU A 114 -6.45 9.72 -22.26
C GLU A 114 -6.45 10.78 -21.16
N LEU A 115 -6.97 10.40 -19.97
CA LEU A 115 -6.96 11.30 -18.80
C LEU A 115 -5.53 11.64 -18.38
N PHE A 116 -4.67 10.64 -18.32
CA PHE A 116 -3.27 10.83 -17.92
C PHE A 116 -2.48 11.57 -18.99
N GLN A 117 -2.70 11.29 -20.26
CA GLN A 117 -2.10 12.03 -21.37
C GLN A 117 -2.51 13.51 -21.31
N THR A 118 -3.79 13.81 -21.17
CA THR A 118 -4.27 15.19 -21.06
C THR A 118 -3.66 15.93 -19.88
N GLN A 119 -3.53 15.28 -18.73
CA GLN A 119 -2.89 15.88 -17.55
C GLN A 119 -1.41 16.17 -17.79
N MET A 120 -0.70 15.23 -18.43
CA MET A 120 0.71 15.40 -18.77
C MET A 120 0.92 16.51 -19.82
N ASP A 121 0.08 16.56 -20.84
CA ASP A 121 0.14 17.62 -21.86
C ASP A 121 -0.08 19.01 -21.24
N MET A 122 -1.04 19.15 -20.34
CA MET A 122 -1.26 20.40 -19.59
C MET A 122 -0.04 20.77 -18.75
N MET A 123 0.58 19.79 -18.08
CA MET A 123 1.79 20.02 -17.28
C MET A 123 2.96 20.42 -18.17
N MET A 124 3.15 19.75 -19.30
CA MET A 124 4.17 20.10 -20.30
C MET A 124 3.99 21.53 -20.83
N GLN A 125 2.78 21.92 -21.19
CA GLN A 125 2.49 23.29 -21.67
C GLN A 125 2.84 24.35 -20.61
N GLN A 126 2.53 24.10 -19.34
CA GLN A 126 2.85 25.01 -18.24
C GLN A 126 4.35 25.11 -17.98
N MET A 127 5.09 24.03 -18.13
CA MET A 127 6.52 23.95 -17.81
C MET A 127 7.42 24.25 -19.03
N ALA A 128 6.92 24.12 -20.25
CA ALA A 128 7.69 24.31 -21.49
C ALA A 128 8.52 25.60 -21.54
N PRO A 129 8.01 26.78 -21.07
CA PRO A 129 8.81 28.01 -21.07
C PRO A 129 10.03 27.99 -20.12
N MET A 130 10.06 27.03 -19.18
CA MET A 130 11.08 26.92 -18.14
C MET A 130 12.05 25.75 -18.41
N MET A 131 11.76 24.92 -19.43
CA MET A 131 12.54 23.73 -19.75
C MET A 131 13.55 23.98 -20.86
N ASP A 132 14.73 23.41 -20.70
CA ASP A 132 15.70 23.25 -21.79
C ASP A 132 15.38 21.99 -22.61
N SER A 133 16.05 21.84 -23.76
CA SER A 133 15.86 20.71 -24.67
C SER A 133 16.15 19.35 -24.02
N ASN A 134 17.07 19.31 -23.07
CA ASN A 134 17.47 18.09 -22.37
C ASN A 134 16.39 17.63 -21.38
N THR A 135 15.85 18.58 -20.61
CA THR A 135 14.71 18.32 -19.70
C THR A 135 13.47 17.89 -20.45
N MET A 136 13.22 18.47 -21.65
CA MET A 136 12.08 18.10 -22.49
C MET A 136 12.19 16.65 -22.98
N SER A 137 13.36 16.20 -23.44
CA SER A 137 13.56 14.80 -23.87
C SER A 137 13.43 13.78 -22.72
N VAL A 138 13.85 14.14 -21.50
CA VAL A 138 13.65 13.31 -20.31
C VAL A 138 12.17 13.19 -19.97
N MET A 139 11.40 14.29 -20.10
CA MET A 139 9.97 14.28 -19.84
C MET A 139 9.19 13.45 -20.89
N GLU A 140 9.57 13.52 -22.16
CA GLU A 140 9.00 12.66 -23.21
C GLU A 140 9.23 11.18 -22.89
N THR A 141 10.46 10.80 -22.53
CA THR A 141 10.78 9.42 -22.10
C THR A 141 9.97 9.01 -20.86
N TYR A 142 9.75 9.92 -19.92
CA TYR A 142 8.89 9.69 -18.76
C TYR A 142 7.45 9.39 -19.15
N MET A 143 6.90 10.18 -20.11
CA MET A 143 5.54 10.00 -20.60
C MET A 143 5.35 8.65 -21.30
N GLU A 144 6.30 8.23 -22.14
CA GLU A 144 6.27 6.93 -22.80
C GLU A 144 6.24 5.75 -21.82
N ASN A 145 6.88 5.91 -20.66
CA ASN A 145 7.00 4.87 -19.63
C ASN A 145 6.11 5.13 -18.40
N LEU A 146 5.13 6.03 -18.50
CA LEU A 146 4.33 6.49 -17.36
C LEU A 146 3.68 5.36 -16.59
N ALA A 147 3.11 4.36 -17.27
CA ALA A 147 2.45 3.23 -16.64
C ALA A 147 3.44 2.36 -15.83
N GLN A 148 4.61 2.07 -16.39
CA GLN A 148 5.66 1.27 -15.74
C GLN A 148 6.22 2.01 -14.53
N ILE A 149 6.49 3.31 -14.68
CA ILE A 149 6.97 4.17 -13.60
C ILE A 149 5.92 4.24 -12.48
N THR A 150 4.65 4.37 -12.83
CA THR A 150 3.54 4.36 -11.87
C THR A 150 3.50 3.05 -11.09
N PHE A 151 3.65 1.91 -11.76
CA PHE A 151 3.71 0.61 -11.09
C PHE A 151 4.85 0.52 -10.08
N VAL A 152 6.07 0.79 -10.53
CA VAL A 152 7.28 0.66 -9.69
C VAL A 152 7.26 1.63 -8.52
N SER A 153 6.90 2.89 -8.78
CA SER A 153 6.84 3.94 -7.74
C SER A 153 5.80 3.62 -6.67
N ASN A 154 4.60 3.20 -7.08
CA ASN A 154 3.56 2.81 -6.13
C ASN A 154 3.94 1.56 -5.35
N LEU A 155 4.56 0.56 -5.99
CA LEU A 155 5.02 -0.66 -5.34
C LEU A 155 6.02 -0.34 -4.22
N ILE A 156 7.04 0.44 -4.53
CA ILE A 156 8.07 0.82 -3.56
C ILE A 156 7.46 1.66 -2.45
N TYR A 157 6.71 2.71 -2.80
CA TYR A 157 6.11 3.62 -1.82
C TYR A 157 5.15 2.91 -0.86
N CYS A 158 4.21 2.13 -1.39
CA CYS A 158 3.21 1.45 -0.58
C CYS A 158 3.84 0.35 0.28
N PHE A 159 4.83 -0.37 -0.26
CA PHE A 159 5.54 -1.40 0.51
C PHE A 159 6.34 -0.79 1.66
N LEU A 160 7.16 0.24 1.42
CA LEU A 160 7.96 0.89 2.45
C LEU A 160 7.07 1.51 3.53
N PHE A 161 6.01 2.20 3.13
CA PHE A 161 5.06 2.78 4.06
C PHE A 161 4.36 1.72 4.91
N GLY A 162 3.89 0.64 4.28
CA GLY A 162 3.26 -0.48 4.97
C GLY A 162 4.21 -1.24 5.90
N MET A 163 5.48 -1.35 5.54
CA MET A 163 6.53 -1.94 6.39
C MET A 163 6.77 -1.09 7.65
N ILE A 164 6.84 0.24 7.50
CA ILE A 164 6.95 1.16 8.66
C ILE A 164 5.73 1.04 9.57
N LEU A 165 4.52 1.03 9.01
CA LEU A 165 3.30 0.80 9.78
C LEU A 165 3.31 -0.56 10.49
N SER A 166 3.76 -1.62 9.82
CA SER A 166 3.91 -2.95 10.41
C SER A 166 4.82 -2.94 11.62
N PHE A 167 5.95 -2.24 11.52
CA PHE A 167 6.90 -2.09 12.62
C PHE A 167 6.25 -1.40 13.83
N ILE A 168 5.55 -0.29 13.61
CA ILE A 168 4.86 0.46 14.69
C ILE A 168 3.76 -0.40 15.32
N LEU A 169 2.93 -1.04 14.49
CA LEU A 169 1.81 -1.84 14.94
C LEU A 169 2.24 -3.09 15.68
N SER A 170 3.30 -3.77 15.24
CA SER A 170 3.83 -4.96 15.93
C SER A 170 4.27 -4.65 17.36
N ARG A 171 4.76 -3.44 17.61
CA ARG A 171 5.12 -2.98 18.95
C ARG A 171 3.92 -2.59 19.83
N SER A 172 2.81 -2.21 19.20
CA SER A 172 1.57 -1.83 19.89
C SER A 172 0.64 -3.00 20.20
N ILE A 173 0.91 -4.18 19.64
CA ILE A 173 0.14 -5.41 19.85
C ILE A 173 0.97 -6.30 20.77
N PRO A 174 0.60 -6.46 22.06
CA PRO A 174 1.35 -7.31 22.97
C PRO A 174 1.28 -8.77 22.51
N SER A 175 2.42 -9.47 22.52
CA SER A 175 2.47 -10.92 22.41
C SER A 175 1.73 -11.54 23.59
N LYS A 176 1.12 -12.73 23.39
CA LYS A 176 0.42 -13.44 24.48
C LYS A 176 1.38 -13.88 25.58
N ASP A 177 2.60 -14.23 25.19
CA ASP A 177 3.68 -14.55 26.13
C ASP A 177 4.85 -13.58 25.91
N PRO A 178 5.00 -12.55 26.76
CA PRO A 178 6.11 -11.59 26.68
C PRO A 178 7.49 -12.23 26.90
N PHE A 179 7.53 -13.44 27.49
CA PHE A 179 8.75 -14.16 27.83
C PHE A 179 9.06 -15.32 26.86
N ALA A 180 8.24 -15.56 25.84
CA ALA A 180 8.47 -16.61 24.84
C ALA A 180 9.81 -16.44 24.09
N GLU A 181 10.36 -15.22 24.04
CA GLU A 181 11.69 -14.93 23.48
C GLU A 181 12.84 -15.23 24.48
N TYR A 182 12.52 -15.36 25.77
CA TYR A 182 13.50 -15.68 26.81
C TYR A 182 13.53 -17.20 26.97
N LYS A 183 14.40 -17.86 26.23
CA LYS A 183 14.85 -19.22 26.57
C LYS A 183 15.95 -19.06 27.61
N PRO A 184 15.74 -19.45 28.88
CA PRO A 184 16.89 -19.62 29.81
C PRO A 184 17.80 -20.66 29.18
N ASP A 185 19.07 -20.30 28.96
CA ASP A 185 20.09 -21.23 28.52
C ASP A 185 20.05 -22.41 29.49
N GLU A 186 19.78 -23.61 28.97
CA GLU A 186 19.90 -24.85 29.71
C GLU A 186 21.38 -24.96 30.07
N GLN A 187 21.69 -24.68 31.36
CA GLN A 187 22.97 -25.00 31.97
C GLN A 187 23.00 -26.48 32.36
#